data_8b14d30a60366d20a3c51166454c5949
#
_entry.id   8b14d30a60366d20a3c51166454c5949
#
_cell.length_a   1.000
_cell.length_b   1.000
_cell.length_c   1.000
_cell.angle_alpha   90.00
_cell.angle_beta   90.00
_cell.angle_gamma   90.00
#
_symmetry.space_group_name_H-M   'P 1'
#
loop_
_entity.id
_entity.type
_entity.pdbx_description
1 polymer ?
#
loop_
_entity_poly.entity_id
_entity_poly.type
_entity_poly.pdbx_seq_one_letter_code
_entity_poly.pdbx_strand_id
1 'polypeptide(L)'
;AKDLPKGASKVDFRDPKIWKGNDGNFYCVIGSRPADGSGQILLYRSKNGFEWEFVSILAKNQNRYGKMWECPDFFALKDKYVLLTSPQDMLPEGLEFHNGNGTLCIIGELDPETHTLKEQFCQGVDYGIDYYAMQTLLAPDGRRIMIAWMQNWDTLAYRCNDSGWFAQMSLPRELSVKNGRLYQVPIRELNAMRANKVEYNNVVIKDTRLTLDQIEGRTVDLELVIRPADKDNLYKKFELCFAENEKYHSTLCFRP
;
A
#
# COMPACT_ATOMS: atom_id res chain seq x y z
N ALA A 1 27.88 1.99 -6.82
CA ALA A 1 27.63 1.32 -8.09
C ALA A 1 28.55 1.92 -9.15
N LYS A 2 29.22 1.07 -9.95
CA LYS A 2 30.09 1.55 -11.03
C LYS A 2 29.28 2.18 -12.18
N ASP A 3 28.02 1.80 -12.35
CA ASP A 3 27.19 2.14 -13.50
C ASP A 3 25.90 2.86 -13.06
N LEU A 4 26.05 4.04 -12.48
CA LEU A 4 24.93 4.96 -12.27
C LEU A 4 24.64 5.70 -13.59
N PRO A 5 23.36 5.82 -13.99
CA PRO A 5 23.01 6.63 -15.13
C PRO A 5 23.44 8.09 -14.92
N LYS A 6 23.77 8.77 -16.02
CA LYS A 6 24.20 10.18 -15.98
C LYS A 6 23.15 11.03 -15.25
N GLY A 7 23.59 11.78 -14.25
CA GLY A 7 22.74 12.66 -13.44
C GLY A 7 22.00 11.98 -12.28
N ALA A 8 22.16 10.68 -12.07
CA ALA A 8 21.63 10.04 -10.87
C ALA A 8 22.40 10.45 -9.61
N SER A 9 21.68 10.60 -8.50
CA SER A 9 22.28 10.89 -7.20
C SER A 9 23.11 9.70 -6.70
N LYS A 10 24.29 10.00 -6.16
CA LYS A 10 25.11 9.00 -5.44
C LYS A 10 24.65 8.82 -3.98
N VAL A 11 23.87 9.75 -3.46
CA VAL A 11 23.36 9.75 -2.08
C VAL A 11 21.98 9.11 -2.03
N ASP A 12 21.09 9.55 -2.95
CA ASP A 12 19.75 9.00 -3.07
C ASP A 12 19.75 7.80 -4.03
N PHE A 13 20.25 6.68 -3.52
CA PHE A 13 20.37 5.40 -4.22
C PHE A 13 20.30 4.29 -3.17
N ARG A 14 19.11 3.67 -3.01
CA ARG A 14 18.83 2.77 -1.88
C ARG A 14 17.69 1.80 -2.15
N ASP A 15 17.48 0.89 -1.20
CA ASP A 15 16.36 -0.04 -1.11
C ASP A 15 16.30 -1.03 -2.29
N PRO A 16 17.33 -1.86 -2.51
CA PRO A 16 17.31 -2.81 -3.60
C PRO A 16 16.29 -3.92 -3.37
N LYS A 17 15.45 -4.20 -4.37
CA LYS A 17 14.59 -5.38 -4.46
C LYS A 17 15.07 -6.28 -5.57
N ILE A 18 15.42 -7.52 -5.21
CA ILE A 18 16.01 -8.50 -6.12
C ILE A 18 15.04 -9.66 -6.36
N TRP A 19 14.98 -10.13 -7.59
CA TRP A 19 14.29 -11.38 -7.96
C TRP A 19 15.03 -12.12 -9.05
N LYS A 20 14.73 -13.40 -9.21
CA LYS A 20 15.22 -14.22 -10.31
C LYS A 20 14.20 -14.21 -11.44
N GLY A 21 14.63 -13.83 -12.64
CA GLY A 21 13.80 -13.87 -13.83
C GLY A 21 13.65 -15.27 -14.41
N ASN A 22 12.65 -15.45 -15.25
CA ASN A 22 12.40 -16.71 -15.95
C ASN A 22 13.50 -17.06 -16.97
N ASP A 23 14.29 -16.08 -17.41
CA ASP A 23 15.47 -16.23 -18.27
C ASP A 23 16.72 -16.67 -17.51
N GLY A 24 16.60 -16.91 -16.20
CA GLY A 24 17.69 -17.34 -15.32
C GLY A 24 18.57 -16.22 -14.78
N ASN A 25 18.43 -14.98 -15.27
CA ASN A 25 19.14 -13.83 -14.74
C ASN A 25 18.52 -13.34 -13.43
N PHE A 26 19.29 -12.62 -12.66
CA PHE A 26 18.80 -11.85 -11.52
C PHE A 26 18.51 -10.42 -11.97
N TYR A 27 17.46 -9.86 -11.44
CA TYR A 27 17.05 -8.47 -11.65
C TYR A 27 16.97 -7.74 -10.33
N CYS A 28 17.21 -6.45 -10.35
CA CYS A 28 17.15 -5.59 -9.17
C CYS A 28 16.54 -4.23 -9.54
N VAL A 29 15.52 -3.81 -8.82
CA VAL A 29 15.06 -2.43 -8.84
C VAL A 29 15.61 -1.68 -7.64
N ILE A 30 15.98 -0.42 -7.86
CA ILE A 30 16.57 0.45 -6.82
C ILE A 30 15.93 1.83 -6.92
N GLY A 31 15.55 2.37 -5.76
CA GLY A 31 15.09 3.74 -5.62
C GLY A 31 16.22 4.74 -5.85
N SER A 32 15.94 5.79 -6.61
CA SER A 32 16.91 6.82 -6.93
C SER A 32 16.24 8.19 -7.14
N ARG A 33 17.04 9.24 -7.05
CA ARG A 33 16.63 10.60 -7.37
C ARG A 33 17.63 11.20 -8.34
N PRO A 34 17.23 11.65 -9.53
CA PRO A 34 18.08 12.36 -10.47
C PRO A 34 18.31 13.82 -10.04
N ALA A 35 19.12 14.54 -10.82
CA ALA A 35 19.49 15.94 -10.54
C ALA A 35 18.30 16.92 -10.56
N ASP A 36 17.22 16.60 -11.28
CA ASP A 36 15.99 17.41 -11.29
C ASP A 36 15.15 17.28 -10.01
N GLY A 37 15.57 16.41 -9.08
CA GLY A 37 14.94 16.21 -7.79
C GLY A 37 13.72 15.27 -7.80
N SER A 38 13.29 14.76 -8.96
CA SER A 38 12.18 13.83 -9.06
C SER A 38 12.59 12.40 -8.70
N GLY A 39 11.64 11.57 -8.23
CA GLY A 39 11.88 10.14 -7.97
C GLY A 39 12.02 9.35 -9.27
N GLN A 40 12.83 8.29 -9.23
CA GLN A 40 12.94 7.32 -10.31
C GLN A 40 13.30 5.94 -9.76
N ILE A 41 13.00 4.91 -10.53
CA ILE A 41 13.41 3.53 -10.26
C ILE A 41 14.37 3.08 -11.34
N LEU A 42 15.53 2.59 -10.91
CA LEU A 42 16.57 2.04 -11.79
C LEU A 42 16.43 0.52 -11.82
N LEU A 43 16.59 -0.06 -13.02
CA LEU A 43 16.62 -1.50 -13.23
C LEU A 43 18.05 -1.96 -13.53
N TYR A 44 18.48 -2.98 -12.81
CA TYR A 44 19.76 -3.67 -13.00
C TYR A 44 19.51 -5.13 -13.29
N ARG A 45 20.48 -5.76 -13.95
CA ARG A 45 20.51 -7.20 -14.25
C ARG A 45 21.85 -7.80 -13.85
N SER A 46 21.85 -9.07 -13.45
CA SER A 46 23.04 -9.83 -13.13
C SER A 46 22.88 -11.29 -13.55
N LYS A 47 23.96 -11.92 -14.02
CA LYS A 47 24.01 -13.37 -14.31
C LYS A 47 24.29 -14.21 -13.06
N ASN A 48 24.97 -13.66 -12.07
CA ASN A 48 25.51 -14.38 -10.93
C ASN A 48 25.09 -13.83 -9.55
N GLY A 49 24.35 -12.71 -9.52
CA GLY A 49 23.92 -12.02 -8.29
C GLY A 49 25.01 -11.14 -7.65
N PHE A 50 26.22 -11.11 -8.17
CA PHE A 50 27.34 -10.32 -7.63
C PHE A 50 27.74 -9.16 -8.52
N GLU A 51 27.77 -9.37 -9.82
CA GLU A 51 28.09 -8.36 -10.81
C GLU A 51 26.80 -7.84 -11.47
N TRP A 52 26.54 -6.56 -11.37
CA TRP A 52 25.31 -5.93 -11.80
C TRP A 52 25.57 -4.91 -12.91
N GLU A 53 24.83 -4.99 -13.99
CA GLU A 53 24.82 -4.04 -15.08
C GLU A 53 23.54 -3.21 -15.06
N PHE A 54 23.65 -1.92 -15.34
CA PHE A 54 22.51 -1.03 -15.51
C PHE A 54 21.75 -1.40 -16.79
N VAL A 55 20.44 -1.56 -16.70
CA VAL A 55 19.58 -1.89 -17.84
C VAL A 55 18.83 -0.66 -18.32
N SER A 56 18.05 -0.03 -17.41
CA SER A 56 17.19 1.09 -17.78
C SER A 56 16.80 1.92 -16.56
N ILE A 57 16.24 3.10 -16.83
CA ILE A 57 15.38 3.78 -15.86
C ILE A 57 13.97 3.20 -16.07
N LEU A 58 13.58 2.28 -15.19
CA LEU A 58 12.31 1.56 -15.28
C LEU A 58 11.10 2.49 -15.26
N ALA A 59 11.13 3.48 -14.37
CA ALA A 59 10.06 4.48 -14.21
C ALA A 59 10.64 5.80 -13.70
N LYS A 60 10.00 6.90 -14.09
CA LYS A 60 10.34 8.27 -13.67
C LYS A 60 9.10 9.00 -13.20
N ASN A 61 9.27 9.78 -12.16
CA ASN A 61 8.23 10.63 -11.59
C ASN A 61 7.83 11.83 -12.45
N GLN A 62 8.81 12.50 -13.06
CA GLN A 62 8.59 13.77 -13.76
C GLN A 62 7.91 14.84 -12.88
N ASN A 63 8.24 14.89 -11.60
CA ASN A 63 7.67 15.77 -10.57
C ASN A 63 6.14 15.66 -10.33
N ARG A 64 5.52 14.51 -10.66
CA ARG A 64 4.09 14.26 -10.38
C ARG A 64 3.85 13.68 -8.98
N TYR A 65 4.71 12.77 -8.54
CA TYR A 65 4.49 11.94 -7.33
C TYR A 65 5.70 12.02 -6.40
N GLY A 66 5.82 13.10 -5.66
CA GLY A 66 6.89 13.28 -4.70
C GLY A 66 8.28 13.40 -5.30
N LYS A 67 9.31 13.29 -4.49
CA LYS A 67 10.69 13.49 -4.91
C LYS A 67 11.52 12.21 -4.92
N MET A 68 11.85 11.65 -3.75
CA MET A 68 12.54 10.36 -3.67
C MET A 68 11.52 9.22 -3.67
N TRP A 69 11.77 8.19 -4.47
CA TRP A 69 10.98 6.97 -4.48
C TRP A 69 11.73 5.87 -3.73
N GLU A 70 11.32 5.59 -2.50
CA GLU A 70 11.91 4.59 -1.62
C GLU A 70 11.21 3.23 -1.76
N CYS A 71 11.89 2.19 -1.27
CA CYS A 71 11.36 0.83 -1.12
C CYS A 71 10.66 0.27 -2.36
N PRO A 72 11.26 0.35 -3.58
CA PRO A 72 10.59 -0.15 -4.77
C PRO A 72 10.36 -1.65 -4.69
N ASP A 73 9.22 -2.10 -5.21
CA ASP A 73 8.92 -3.50 -5.46
C ASP A 73 8.26 -3.64 -6.82
N PHE A 74 8.84 -4.47 -7.70
CA PHE A 74 8.40 -4.63 -9.08
C PHE A 74 8.13 -6.08 -9.41
N PHE A 75 6.94 -6.37 -9.90
CA PHE A 75 6.52 -7.75 -10.18
C PHE A 75 5.41 -7.82 -11.23
N ALA A 76 5.30 -8.98 -11.88
CA ALA A 76 4.15 -9.30 -12.70
C ALA A 76 2.97 -9.76 -11.83
N LEU A 77 1.76 -9.32 -12.16
CA LEU A 77 0.53 -9.75 -11.53
C LEU A 77 -0.55 -9.92 -12.61
N LYS A 78 -0.87 -11.17 -12.94
CA LYS A 78 -1.64 -11.54 -14.15
C LYS A 78 -0.95 -11.06 -15.42
N ASP A 79 -1.65 -10.26 -16.21
CA ASP A 79 -1.23 -9.71 -17.50
C ASP A 79 -0.59 -8.31 -17.39
N LYS A 80 -0.37 -7.82 -16.18
CA LYS A 80 0.19 -6.50 -15.93
C LYS A 80 1.46 -6.56 -15.09
N TYR A 81 2.26 -5.51 -15.19
CA TYR A 81 3.34 -5.23 -14.25
C TYR A 81 2.89 -4.20 -13.22
N VAL A 82 3.30 -4.41 -11.99
CA VAL A 82 3.01 -3.55 -10.85
C VAL A 82 4.33 -3.04 -10.29
N LEU A 83 4.45 -1.75 -10.13
CA LEU A 83 5.50 -1.10 -9.39
C LEU A 83 4.89 -0.46 -8.14
N LEU A 84 5.33 -0.89 -6.97
CA LEU A 84 5.06 -0.24 -5.70
C LEU A 84 6.26 0.58 -5.29
N THR A 85 6.03 1.75 -4.69
CA THR A 85 7.09 2.57 -4.12
C THR A 85 6.52 3.50 -3.05
N SER A 86 7.41 4.01 -2.19
CA SER A 86 7.09 4.92 -1.09
C SER A 86 7.71 6.29 -1.37
N PRO A 87 6.97 7.19 -2.05
CA PRO A 87 7.46 8.53 -2.36
C PRO A 87 7.59 9.40 -1.11
N GLN A 88 8.65 10.22 -1.07
CA GLN A 88 8.79 11.32 -0.13
C GLN A 88 8.31 12.64 -0.77
N ASP A 89 7.89 13.58 0.07
CA ASP A 89 7.47 14.93 -0.34
C ASP A 89 6.36 14.93 -1.42
N MET A 90 5.36 14.08 -1.28
CA MET A 90 4.18 14.11 -2.16
C MET A 90 3.37 15.37 -1.94
N LEU A 91 2.74 15.84 -3.00
CA LEU A 91 1.69 16.86 -2.92
C LEU A 91 0.31 16.17 -2.87
N PRO A 92 -0.67 16.74 -2.18
CA PRO A 92 -2.00 16.15 -2.10
C PRO A 92 -2.70 16.22 -3.46
N GLU A 93 -3.41 15.15 -3.83
CA GLU A 93 -4.22 15.08 -5.04
C GLU A 93 -5.58 14.47 -4.71
N GLY A 94 -6.59 15.31 -4.51
CA GLY A 94 -7.93 14.88 -4.13
C GLY A 94 -7.94 14.01 -2.87
N LEU A 95 -8.58 12.86 -2.97
CA LEU A 95 -8.59 11.83 -1.94
C LEU A 95 -7.60 10.69 -2.24
N GLU A 96 -6.93 10.72 -3.40
CA GLU A 96 -6.04 9.64 -3.83
C GLU A 96 -4.67 9.71 -3.13
N PHE A 97 -4.11 10.90 -2.99
CA PHE A 97 -2.82 11.09 -2.36
C PHE A 97 -2.88 12.17 -1.28
N HIS A 98 -2.34 11.87 -0.10
CA HIS A 98 -2.10 12.89 0.93
C HIS A 98 -0.71 13.53 0.72
N ASN A 99 -0.45 14.66 1.35
CA ASN A 99 0.86 15.30 1.32
C ASN A 99 1.88 14.57 2.21
N GLY A 100 3.18 14.77 1.92
CA GLY A 100 4.28 14.21 2.70
C GLY A 100 4.74 12.85 2.20
N ASN A 101 5.01 11.93 3.10
CA ASN A 101 5.47 10.58 2.76
C ASN A 101 4.28 9.66 2.52
N GLY A 102 4.18 9.10 1.33
CA GLY A 102 3.00 8.34 0.89
C GLY A 102 3.32 7.01 0.24
N THR A 103 2.33 6.45 -0.40
CA THR A 103 2.42 5.18 -1.12
C THR A 103 1.95 5.34 -2.56
N LEU A 104 2.62 4.69 -3.48
CA LEU A 104 2.34 4.76 -4.90
C LEU A 104 2.33 3.36 -5.51
N CYS A 105 1.29 3.07 -6.28
CA CYS A 105 1.19 1.91 -7.14
C CYS A 105 1.06 2.36 -8.59
N ILE A 106 1.99 1.97 -9.44
CA ILE A 106 1.91 2.15 -10.90
C ILE A 106 1.65 0.80 -11.52
N ILE A 107 0.62 0.71 -12.36
CA ILE A 107 0.25 -0.48 -13.12
C ILE A 107 0.44 -0.17 -14.60
N GLY A 108 1.05 -1.09 -15.31
CA GLY A 108 1.30 -0.89 -16.74
C GLY A 108 1.87 -2.10 -17.46
N GLU A 109 2.49 -1.84 -18.58
CA GLU A 109 3.15 -2.82 -19.41
C GLU A 109 4.66 -2.56 -19.46
N LEU A 110 5.44 -3.63 -19.33
CA LEU A 110 6.88 -3.54 -19.52
C LEU A 110 7.20 -3.57 -21.00
N ASP A 111 7.84 -2.51 -21.49
CA ASP A 111 8.35 -2.48 -22.85
C ASP A 111 9.53 -3.46 -22.97
N PRO A 112 9.46 -4.47 -23.86
CA PRO A 112 10.47 -5.51 -23.93
C PRO A 112 11.80 -5.03 -24.55
N GLU A 113 11.80 -3.92 -25.30
CA GLU A 113 13.00 -3.39 -25.94
C GLU A 113 13.73 -2.40 -25.05
N THR A 114 12.99 -1.48 -24.44
CA THR A 114 13.54 -0.40 -23.60
C THR A 114 13.62 -0.77 -22.15
N HIS A 115 12.95 -1.84 -21.71
CA HIS A 115 12.80 -2.24 -20.32
C HIS A 115 12.27 -1.09 -19.43
N THR A 116 11.32 -0.31 -19.95
CA THR A 116 10.64 0.77 -19.23
C THR A 116 9.19 0.37 -18.94
N LEU A 117 8.68 0.76 -17.79
CA LEU A 117 7.28 0.57 -17.42
C LEU A 117 6.44 1.67 -18.07
N LYS A 118 5.58 1.29 -19.00
CA LYS A 118 4.56 2.16 -19.61
C LYS A 118 3.37 2.23 -18.67
N GLU A 119 3.27 3.32 -17.91
CA GLU A 119 2.17 3.57 -16.99
C GLU A 119 0.83 3.58 -17.73
N GLN A 120 -0.12 2.79 -17.26
CA GLN A 120 -1.53 2.77 -17.70
C GLN A 120 -2.45 3.30 -16.63
N PHE A 121 -2.08 3.08 -15.37
CA PHE A 121 -2.86 3.51 -14.22
C PHE A 121 -1.95 3.74 -13.00
N CYS A 122 -2.34 4.70 -12.18
CA CYS A 122 -1.65 5.03 -10.93
C CYS A 122 -2.67 5.20 -9.81
N GLN A 123 -2.33 4.74 -8.61
CA GLN A 123 -3.16 4.88 -7.41
C GLN A 123 -2.33 4.89 -6.13
N GLY A 124 -2.90 5.41 -5.05
CA GLY A 124 -2.42 5.17 -3.70
C GLY A 124 -2.56 3.71 -3.32
N VAL A 125 -1.68 3.20 -2.47
CA VAL A 125 -1.76 1.82 -1.98
C VAL A 125 -2.62 1.77 -0.72
N ASP A 126 -2.57 2.78 0.10
CA ASP A 126 -3.39 2.93 1.31
C ASP A 126 -3.78 4.40 1.49
N TYR A 127 -4.97 4.64 2.03
CA TYR A 127 -5.49 5.99 2.29
C TYR A 127 -5.22 6.45 3.73
N GLY A 128 -4.67 5.59 4.58
CA GLY A 128 -4.19 5.94 5.91
C GLY A 128 -2.82 6.62 5.84
N ILE A 129 -2.57 7.56 6.75
CA ILE A 129 -1.29 8.27 6.82
C ILE A 129 -0.14 7.35 7.26
N ASP A 130 -0.42 6.40 8.15
CA ASP A 130 0.56 5.46 8.71
C ASP A 130 0.59 4.14 7.91
N TYR A 131 1.03 4.23 6.67
CA TYR A 131 1.28 3.08 5.79
C TYR A 131 2.42 3.41 4.84
N TYR A 132 3.59 2.78 5.01
CA TYR A 132 4.80 3.13 4.29
C TYR A 132 5.71 1.92 4.07
N ALA A 133 6.69 2.02 3.16
CA ALA A 133 7.74 1.03 2.92
C ALA A 133 7.21 -0.39 2.68
N MET A 134 6.07 -0.52 1.95
CA MET A 134 5.48 -1.81 1.64
C MET A 134 6.40 -2.67 0.79
N GLN A 135 6.41 -3.97 1.08
CA GLN A 135 7.12 -4.98 0.34
C GLN A 135 6.25 -6.20 0.10
N THR A 136 6.50 -6.90 -1.00
CA THR A 136 5.73 -8.10 -1.35
C THR A 136 6.61 -9.33 -1.48
N LEU A 137 5.99 -10.49 -1.36
CA LEU A 137 6.58 -11.78 -1.69
C LEU A 137 5.59 -12.61 -2.53
N LEU A 138 6.12 -13.50 -3.34
CA LEU A 138 5.33 -14.54 -4.01
C LEU A 138 5.26 -15.75 -3.09
N ALA A 139 4.08 -16.06 -2.59
CA ALA A 139 3.84 -17.23 -1.76
C ALA A 139 3.94 -18.53 -2.59
N PRO A 140 4.22 -19.69 -1.97
CA PRO A 140 4.35 -20.97 -2.69
C PRO A 140 3.11 -21.38 -3.49
N ASP A 141 1.93 -20.90 -3.09
CA ASP A 141 0.65 -21.14 -3.76
C ASP A 141 0.34 -20.12 -4.88
N GLY A 142 1.30 -19.27 -5.23
CA GLY A 142 1.19 -18.29 -6.32
C GLY A 142 0.54 -16.96 -5.95
N ARG A 143 0.11 -16.77 -4.70
CA ARG A 143 -0.40 -15.49 -4.23
C ARG A 143 0.74 -14.46 -4.07
N ARG A 144 0.47 -13.20 -4.43
CA ARG A 144 1.34 -12.08 -4.07
C ARG A 144 0.85 -11.50 -2.76
N ILE A 145 1.68 -11.53 -1.74
CA ILE A 145 1.37 -11.08 -0.38
C ILE A 145 2.19 -9.83 -0.08
N MET A 146 1.54 -8.82 0.44
CA MET A 146 2.13 -7.53 0.81
C MET A 146 2.03 -7.31 2.32
N ILE A 147 3.08 -6.72 2.87
CA ILE A 147 3.12 -6.18 4.23
C ILE A 147 3.77 -4.81 4.21
N ALA A 148 3.40 -3.92 5.13
CA ALA A 148 3.94 -2.57 5.21
C ALA A 148 4.20 -2.15 6.66
N TRP A 149 5.00 -1.13 6.82
CA TRP A 149 5.22 -0.45 8.07
C TRP A 149 4.04 0.48 8.37
N MET A 150 3.31 0.23 9.46
CA MET A 150 2.20 1.08 9.93
C MET A 150 2.74 2.24 10.74
N GLN A 151 3.51 3.06 10.10
CA GLN A 151 4.06 4.31 10.57
C GLN A 151 4.44 5.17 9.38
N ASN A 152 4.76 6.42 9.62
CA ASN A 152 5.20 7.36 8.61
C ASN A 152 6.31 8.26 9.19
N TRP A 153 7.24 8.71 8.36
CA TRP A 153 8.28 9.64 8.78
C TRP A 153 7.70 10.96 9.32
N ASP A 154 6.58 11.42 8.77
CA ASP A 154 5.90 12.65 9.19
C ASP A 154 5.25 12.53 10.57
N THR A 155 4.92 11.32 11.02
CA THR A 155 4.23 11.05 12.29
C THR A 155 5.15 10.55 13.40
N LEU A 156 6.45 10.38 13.14
CA LEU A 156 7.42 9.89 14.16
C LEU A 156 7.46 10.72 15.44
N ALA A 157 7.17 12.02 15.34
CA ALA A 157 7.15 12.91 16.49
C ALA A 157 6.00 12.63 17.48
N TYR A 158 4.95 11.95 17.01
CA TYR A 158 3.74 11.63 17.79
C TYR A 158 3.77 10.27 18.48
N ARG A 159 4.94 9.64 18.55
CA ARG A 159 5.10 8.35 19.23
C ARG A 159 4.70 8.43 20.69
N CYS A 160 4.02 7.40 21.18
CA CYS A 160 3.75 7.22 22.60
C CYS A 160 5.01 6.73 23.33
N ASN A 161 5.52 7.52 24.26
CA ASN A 161 6.74 7.18 25.00
C ASN A 161 6.54 6.08 26.07
N ASP A 162 5.29 5.78 26.42
CA ASP A 162 4.95 4.88 27.55
C ASP A 162 4.73 3.43 27.11
N SER A 163 4.78 3.13 25.80
CA SER A 163 4.41 1.80 25.28
C SER A 163 5.55 0.77 25.33
N GLY A 164 6.79 1.17 25.58
CA GLY A 164 7.96 0.26 25.54
C GLY A 164 8.31 -0.26 24.14
N TRP A 165 7.49 0.00 23.13
CA TRP A 165 7.69 -0.32 21.70
C TRP A 165 7.10 0.79 20.84
N PHE A 166 7.52 0.82 19.56
CA PHE A 166 7.09 1.84 18.62
C PHE A 166 6.96 1.27 17.22
N ALA A 167 5.91 1.67 16.52
CA ALA A 167 5.50 1.19 15.21
C ALA A 167 5.01 -0.28 15.22
N GLN A 168 4.40 -0.69 14.14
CA GLN A 168 3.93 -2.04 13.90
C GLN A 168 3.87 -2.33 12.40
N MET A 169 3.75 -3.61 12.06
CA MET A 169 3.50 -4.03 10.69
C MET A 169 1.99 -4.12 10.43
N SER A 170 1.59 -3.88 9.19
CA SER A 170 0.22 -4.10 8.77
C SER A 170 -0.16 -5.59 8.81
N LEU A 171 -1.44 -5.89 8.83
CA LEU A 171 -1.88 -7.23 8.45
C LEU A 171 -1.40 -7.54 7.03
N PRO A 172 -0.90 -8.76 6.76
CA PRO A 172 -0.57 -9.17 5.41
C PRO A 172 -1.80 -9.14 4.50
N ARG A 173 -1.59 -8.70 3.24
CA ARG A 173 -2.67 -8.50 2.26
C ARG A 173 -2.38 -9.30 1.00
N GLU A 174 -3.36 -10.05 0.50
CA GLU A 174 -3.32 -10.66 -0.83
C GLU A 174 -3.62 -9.60 -1.88
N LEU A 175 -2.78 -9.54 -2.92
CA LEU A 175 -2.90 -8.59 -4.01
C LEU A 175 -3.57 -9.22 -5.24
N SER A 176 -4.39 -8.45 -5.92
CA SER A 176 -4.93 -8.81 -7.24
C SER A 176 -5.09 -7.56 -8.11
N VAL A 177 -5.07 -7.75 -9.43
CA VAL A 177 -5.43 -6.68 -10.38
C VAL A 177 -6.78 -7.01 -11.00
N LYS A 178 -7.71 -6.04 -10.96
CA LYS A 178 -9.03 -6.11 -11.58
C LYS A 178 -9.32 -4.77 -12.24
N ASN A 179 -9.74 -4.79 -13.51
CA ASN A 179 -10.08 -3.58 -14.28
C ASN A 179 -8.94 -2.52 -14.24
N GLY A 180 -7.69 -2.97 -14.34
CA GLY A 180 -6.50 -2.10 -14.31
C GLY A 180 -6.16 -1.50 -12.94
N ARG A 181 -6.85 -1.87 -11.86
CA ARG A 181 -6.60 -1.39 -10.49
C ARG A 181 -6.05 -2.47 -9.59
N LEU A 182 -5.21 -2.07 -8.64
CA LEU A 182 -4.74 -2.93 -7.55
C LEU A 182 -5.85 -3.08 -6.49
N TYR A 183 -6.18 -4.32 -6.19
CA TYR A 183 -7.08 -4.69 -5.08
C TYR A 183 -6.29 -5.44 -4.02
N GLN A 184 -6.69 -5.24 -2.78
CA GLN A 184 -6.06 -5.79 -1.60
C GLN A 184 -7.14 -6.36 -0.67
N VAL A 185 -6.89 -7.55 -0.15
CA VAL A 185 -7.71 -8.16 0.89
C VAL A 185 -6.81 -8.75 1.97
N PRO A 186 -7.22 -8.78 3.24
CA PRO A 186 -6.47 -9.51 4.27
C PRO A 186 -6.24 -10.96 3.85
N ILE A 187 -5.08 -11.52 4.21
CA ILE A 187 -4.79 -12.92 3.87
C ILE A 187 -5.85 -13.87 4.45
N ARG A 188 -6.20 -14.88 3.67
CA ARG A 188 -7.26 -15.86 4.03
C ARG A 188 -6.95 -16.67 5.29
N GLU A 189 -5.70 -16.80 5.66
CA GLU A 189 -5.26 -17.49 6.88
C GLU A 189 -5.81 -16.84 8.17
N LEU A 190 -6.10 -15.53 8.13
CA LEU A 190 -6.75 -14.84 9.25
C LEU A 190 -8.15 -15.39 9.57
N ASN A 191 -8.83 -16.01 8.60
CA ASN A 191 -10.13 -16.63 8.85
C ASN A 191 -10.05 -17.76 9.89
N ALA A 192 -8.91 -18.45 9.97
CA ALA A 192 -8.70 -19.52 10.97
C ALA A 192 -8.48 -18.97 12.39
N MET A 193 -8.22 -17.67 12.50
CA MET A 193 -8.04 -17.00 13.81
C MET A 193 -9.34 -16.44 14.37
N ARG A 194 -10.42 -16.47 13.57
CA ARG A 194 -11.74 -15.99 14.01
C ARG A 194 -12.30 -16.88 15.12
N ALA A 195 -12.76 -16.27 16.20
CA ALA A 195 -13.39 -16.92 17.33
C ALA A 195 -14.53 -16.03 17.87
N ASN A 196 -15.36 -16.60 18.74
CA ASN A 196 -16.41 -15.89 19.46
C ASN A 196 -17.35 -15.10 18.52
N LYS A 197 -17.86 -15.76 17.48
CA LYS A 197 -18.79 -15.15 16.52
C LYS A 197 -20.03 -14.63 17.24
N VAL A 198 -20.34 -13.35 17.03
CA VAL A 198 -21.61 -12.72 17.40
C VAL A 198 -22.27 -12.23 16.12
N GLU A 199 -23.58 -12.41 16.01
CA GLU A 199 -24.32 -12.08 14.79
C GLU A 199 -25.63 -11.37 15.12
N TYR A 200 -25.87 -10.26 14.46
CA TYR A 200 -27.11 -9.48 14.52
C TYR A 200 -27.73 -9.46 13.13
N ASN A 201 -28.97 -9.92 13.02
CA ASN A 201 -29.69 -9.97 11.77
C ASN A 201 -30.95 -9.10 11.81
N ASN A 202 -31.26 -8.45 10.68
CA ASN A 202 -32.48 -7.67 10.50
C ASN A 202 -32.68 -6.55 11.54
N VAL A 203 -31.57 -5.96 11.99
CA VAL A 203 -31.60 -4.84 12.92
C VAL A 203 -32.05 -3.58 12.16
N VAL A 204 -33.07 -2.92 12.66
CA VAL A 204 -33.55 -1.63 12.13
C VAL A 204 -33.12 -0.52 13.06
N ILE A 205 -32.40 0.46 12.53
CA ILE A 205 -31.95 1.65 13.28
C ILE A 205 -32.60 2.87 12.64
N LYS A 206 -33.31 3.67 13.42
CA LYS A 206 -33.95 4.90 12.99
C LYS A 206 -33.78 5.96 14.06
N ASP A 207 -32.98 6.99 13.74
CA ASP A 207 -32.73 8.16 14.62
C ASP A 207 -32.35 7.76 16.06
N THR A 208 -31.61 6.67 16.22
CA THR A 208 -31.23 6.13 17.52
C THR A 208 -29.85 5.51 17.46
N ARG A 209 -29.29 5.23 18.64
CA ARG A 209 -28.06 4.50 18.82
C ARG A 209 -28.36 3.12 19.42
N LEU A 210 -27.73 2.10 18.84
CA LEU A 210 -27.78 0.75 19.34
C LEU A 210 -26.38 0.35 19.82
N THR A 211 -26.29 -0.15 21.04
CA THR A 211 -25.07 -0.81 21.51
C THR A 211 -25.15 -2.29 21.13
N LEU A 212 -24.07 -2.79 20.55
CA LEU A 212 -23.95 -4.21 20.19
C LEU A 212 -23.35 -4.96 21.37
N ASP A 213 -24.22 -5.49 22.23
CA ASP A 213 -23.79 -6.30 23.38
C ASP A 213 -23.00 -7.53 22.92
N GLN A 214 -22.10 -8.03 23.77
CA GLN A 214 -21.23 -9.18 23.50
C GLN A 214 -20.13 -8.95 22.42
N ILE A 215 -20.05 -7.77 21.80
CA ILE A 215 -18.92 -7.39 20.95
C ILE A 215 -17.99 -6.52 21.75
N GLU A 216 -16.94 -7.11 22.27
CA GLU A 216 -15.94 -6.42 23.07
C GLU A 216 -14.54 -6.95 22.79
N GLY A 217 -13.52 -6.13 23.07
CA GLY A 217 -12.13 -6.49 22.88
C GLY A 217 -11.39 -5.53 21.95
N ARG A 218 -10.07 -5.73 21.86
CA ARG A 218 -9.19 -4.90 21.03
C ARG A 218 -8.97 -5.43 19.63
N THR A 219 -9.24 -6.70 19.42
CA THR A 219 -9.05 -7.38 18.11
C THR A 219 -10.40 -7.88 17.65
N VAL A 220 -10.95 -7.21 16.64
CA VAL A 220 -12.29 -7.49 16.11
C VAL A 220 -12.20 -7.60 14.60
N ASP A 221 -12.85 -8.64 14.05
CA ASP A 221 -13.13 -8.76 12.62
C ASP A 221 -14.64 -8.53 12.43
N LEU A 222 -14.99 -7.45 11.75
CA LEU A 222 -16.37 -7.00 11.61
C LEU A 222 -16.81 -7.06 10.14
N GLU A 223 -17.88 -7.78 9.89
CA GLU A 223 -18.59 -7.75 8.62
C GLU A 223 -19.94 -7.04 8.81
N LEU A 224 -20.15 -5.97 8.07
CA LEU A 224 -21.32 -5.11 8.21
C LEU A 224 -22.01 -4.90 6.86
N VAL A 225 -23.29 -5.25 6.79
CA VAL A 225 -24.14 -4.99 5.62
C VAL A 225 -25.20 -3.95 5.98
N ILE A 226 -25.06 -2.76 5.40
CA ILE A 226 -25.99 -1.63 5.59
C ILE A 226 -26.90 -1.51 4.38
N ARG A 227 -28.18 -1.44 4.59
CA ARG A 227 -29.18 -1.21 3.54
C ARG A 227 -30.14 -0.09 3.96
N PRO A 228 -30.56 0.80 3.07
CA PRO A 228 -31.65 1.70 3.38
C PRO A 228 -32.95 0.90 3.59
N ALA A 229 -33.71 1.27 4.61
CA ALA A 229 -35.02 0.66 4.86
C ALA A 229 -36.04 1.04 3.77
N ASP A 230 -35.89 2.23 3.21
CA ASP A 230 -36.67 2.77 2.10
C ASP A 230 -35.71 3.18 0.97
N LYS A 231 -35.94 2.66 -0.24
CA LYS A 231 -35.09 2.95 -1.40
C LYS A 231 -35.28 4.37 -1.94
N ASP A 232 -36.46 4.92 -1.73
CA ASP A 232 -36.85 6.27 -2.21
C ASP A 232 -36.48 7.35 -1.19
N ASN A 233 -36.17 6.96 0.06
CA ASN A 233 -35.80 7.86 1.14
C ASN A 233 -34.57 7.35 1.87
N LEU A 234 -33.38 7.67 1.34
CA LEU A 234 -32.11 7.22 1.89
C LEU A 234 -31.84 7.85 3.26
N TYR A 235 -31.12 7.12 4.11
CA TYR A 235 -30.63 7.67 5.37
C TYR A 235 -29.63 8.81 5.12
N LYS A 236 -29.58 9.80 6.00
CA LYS A 236 -28.61 10.91 5.89
C LYS A 236 -27.21 10.49 6.23
N LYS A 237 -27.05 9.64 7.24
CA LYS A 237 -25.77 9.04 7.65
C LYS A 237 -26.03 7.78 8.46
N PHE A 238 -25.07 6.86 8.42
CA PHE A 238 -24.92 5.74 9.33
C PHE A 238 -23.54 5.83 9.98
N GLU A 239 -23.46 5.69 11.28
CA GLU A 239 -22.22 5.79 12.02
C GLU A 239 -21.96 4.50 12.81
N LEU A 240 -20.76 3.94 12.67
CA LEU A 240 -20.23 2.90 13.52
C LEU A 240 -19.21 3.52 14.47
N CYS A 241 -19.54 3.55 15.78
CA CYS A 241 -18.64 4.03 16.82
C CYS A 241 -17.93 2.84 17.46
N PHE A 242 -16.62 2.98 17.71
CA PHE A 242 -15.79 1.94 18.31
C PHE A 242 -14.62 2.57 19.09
N ALA A 243 -13.90 1.76 19.85
CA ALA A 243 -12.80 2.20 20.72
C ALA A 243 -13.20 3.40 21.59
N GLU A 244 -14.37 3.30 22.24
CA GLU A 244 -15.02 4.38 22.93
C GLU A 244 -14.81 4.31 24.45
N ASN A 245 -14.57 5.46 25.06
CA ASN A 245 -14.64 5.69 26.49
C ASN A 245 -15.30 7.06 26.78
N GLU A 246 -15.26 7.51 28.00
CA GLU A 246 -15.88 8.81 28.40
C GLU A 246 -15.29 10.03 27.67
N LYS A 247 -14.07 9.95 27.13
CA LYS A 247 -13.36 11.07 26.51
C LYS A 247 -13.13 10.92 25.02
N TYR A 248 -12.99 9.71 24.52
CA TYR A 248 -12.56 9.42 23.16
C TYR A 248 -13.44 8.36 22.50
N HIS A 249 -13.62 8.48 21.22
CA HIS A 249 -14.24 7.47 20.37
C HIS A 249 -13.68 7.57 18.95
N SER A 250 -13.76 6.46 18.22
CA SER A 250 -13.52 6.43 16.79
C SER A 250 -14.84 6.18 16.06
N THR A 251 -15.03 6.81 14.92
CA THR A 251 -16.28 6.69 14.15
C THR A 251 -15.99 6.46 12.68
N LEU A 252 -16.60 5.44 12.10
CA LEU A 252 -16.75 5.30 10.66
C LEU A 252 -18.11 5.84 10.25
N CYS A 253 -18.14 6.87 9.43
CA CYS A 253 -19.36 7.53 8.96
C CYS A 253 -19.61 7.18 7.49
N PHE A 254 -20.75 6.57 7.23
CA PHE A 254 -21.22 6.23 5.89
C PHE A 254 -22.35 7.19 5.50
N ARG A 255 -22.22 7.79 4.32
CA ARG A 255 -23.23 8.63 3.70
C ARG A 255 -23.60 8.03 2.35
N PRO A 256 -24.90 7.93 2.00
CA PRO A 256 -25.34 7.39 0.71
C PRO A 256 -24.97 8.31 -0.44
#